data_f12e94f936d410f5f9821a174380694e
#
_entry.id   f12e94f936d410f5f9821a174380694e
#
_cell.length_a   1.000
_cell.length_b   1.000
_cell.length_c   1.000
_cell.angle_alpha   90.00
_cell.angle_beta   90.00
_cell.angle_gamma   90.00
#
_symmetry.space_group_name_H-M   'P 1'
#
loop_
_entity.id
_entity.type
_entity.pdbx_description
1 polymer ?
#
loop_
_entity_poly.entity_id
_entity_poly.type
_entity_poly.pdbx_seq_one_letter_code
_entity_poly.pdbx_strand_id
1 'polypeptide(L)'
;MSQVAVVIPVWNGRTILGRCLDALERQTLPRDRFDIIVVDNGSTDGTADIARGYANVTVLEEPTPGSYAARNTALAHVRAPITAFTDADCVPDPDWLVRVLEAAAANPGFGVLAGRIELFDEGEQEGEVFGDYERLFSFPQAHAARGNCATANWASETALLRELGGFDAGVKSGGDRQMALRIKAAGRPLIYTPAMIVRHPVRASRAELVRKRQRLSGGRWDRTRATPRLARVLGVTAVDTARRLRRAAISPGLSLKRRAAVMKLTLELAGIATSEYLALAAGRKAARD
;
A
#
# COMPACT_ATOMS: atom_id res chain seq x y z
N MET A 1 6.99 -15.72 -23.41
CA MET A 1 5.76 -15.11 -22.85
C MET A 1 6.04 -14.65 -21.44
N SER A 2 5.62 -13.45 -21.10
CA SER A 2 5.75 -12.88 -19.76
C SER A 2 5.05 -13.76 -18.72
N GLN A 3 5.70 -13.99 -17.58
CA GLN A 3 5.18 -14.81 -16.48
C GLN A 3 4.56 -13.96 -15.37
N VAL A 4 4.99 -12.71 -15.25
CA VAL A 4 4.49 -11.76 -14.27
C VAL A 4 4.38 -10.36 -14.88
N ALA A 5 3.32 -9.65 -14.57
CA ALA A 5 3.19 -8.22 -14.89
C ALA A 5 3.27 -7.40 -13.61
N VAL A 6 4.18 -6.43 -13.58
CA VAL A 6 4.30 -5.46 -12.50
C VAL A 6 3.38 -4.29 -12.79
N VAL A 7 2.50 -3.96 -11.85
CA VAL A 7 1.54 -2.86 -11.97
C VAL A 7 1.88 -1.77 -10.95
N ILE A 8 2.08 -0.55 -11.45
CA ILE A 8 2.49 0.62 -10.67
C ILE A 8 1.51 1.76 -10.93
N PRO A 9 0.57 2.03 -10.02
CA PRO A 9 -0.23 3.25 -10.08
C PRO A 9 0.62 4.44 -9.64
N VAL A 10 0.51 5.56 -10.34
CA VAL A 10 1.24 6.79 -9.98
C VAL A 10 0.36 8.02 -10.15
N TRP A 11 0.53 8.98 -9.26
CA TRP A 11 -0.04 10.32 -9.34
C TRP A 11 0.96 11.33 -8.79
N ASN A 12 1.34 12.31 -9.61
CA ASN A 12 2.34 13.33 -9.28
C ASN A 12 3.61 12.74 -8.65
N GLY A 13 4.19 11.76 -9.33
CA GLY A 13 5.35 11.00 -8.87
C GLY A 13 6.65 11.30 -9.62
N ARG A 14 6.79 12.49 -10.25
CA ARG A 14 7.94 12.87 -11.07
C ARG A 14 9.29 12.60 -10.39
N THR A 15 9.40 12.87 -9.10
CA THR A 15 10.66 12.74 -8.35
C THR A 15 10.93 11.34 -7.79
N ILE A 16 9.91 10.46 -7.77
CA ILE A 16 10.00 9.15 -7.10
C ILE A 16 9.95 7.96 -8.07
N LEU A 17 9.21 8.09 -9.18
CA LEU A 17 8.94 6.98 -10.10
C LEU A 17 10.21 6.42 -10.74
N GLY A 18 11.18 7.28 -11.12
CA GLY A 18 12.42 6.84 -11.75
C GLY A 18 13.18 5.80 -10.93
N ARG A 19 13.30 6.00 -9.62
CA ARG A 19 13.96 5.05 -8.72
C ARG A 19 13.27 3.68 -8.69
N CYS A 20 11.94 3.66 -8.72
CA CYS A 20 11.18 2.41 -8.79
C CYS A 20 11.44 1.67 -10.11
N LEU A 21 11.40 2.38 -11.23
CA LEU A 21 11.65 1.81 -12.55
C LEU A 21 13.09 1.33 -12.71
N ASP A 22 14.07 2.09 -12.21
CA ASP A 22 15.48 1.67 -12.17
C ASP A 22 15.70 0.38 -11.37
N ALA A 23 14.96 0.19 -10.28
CA ALA A 23 15.00 -1.04 -9.50
C ALA A 23 14.38 -2.23 -10.26
N LEU A 24 13.38 -1.99 -11.08
CA LEU A 24 12.78 -3.01 -11.95
C LEU A 24 13.65 -3.34 -13.15
N GLU A 25 14.39 -2.39 -13.70
CA GLU A 25 15.40 -2.68 -14.75
C GLU A 25 16.56 -3.56 -14.21
N ARG A 26 16.84 -3.52 -12.90
CA ARG A 26 17.87 -4.33 -12.25
C ARG A 26 17.38 -5.68 -11.72
N GLN A 27 16.17 -6.12 -12.09
CA GLN A 27 15.68 -7.44 -11.67
C GLN A 27 16.53 -8.57 -12.26
N THR A 28 16.80 -9.60 -11.46
CA THR A 28 17.53 -10.80 -11.88
C THR A 28 16.71 -11.74 -12.76
N LEU A 29 15.37 -11.61 -12.74
CA LEU A 29 14.50 -12.27 -13.69
C LEU A 29 14.75 -11.70 -15.10
N PRO A 30 15.01 -12.56 -16.14
CA PRO A 30 15.21 -12.10 -17.51
C PRO A 30 14.09 -11.18 -17.99
N ARG A 31 14.47 -10.09 -18.69
CA ARG A 31 13.56 -8.99 -19.06
C ARG A 31 12.37 -9.42 -19.91
N ASP A 32 12.52 -10.43 -20.73
CA ASP A 32 11.49 -11.03 -21.59
C ASP A 32 10.45 -11.87 -20.79
N ARG A 33 10.68 -12.08 -19.50
CA ARG A 33 9.80 -12.86 -18.62
C ARG A 33 8.85 -12.04 -17.78
N PHE A 34 8.93 -10.71 -17.83
CA PHE A 34 7.99 -9.83 -17.11
C PHE A 34 7.65 -8.56 -17.89
N ASP A 35 6.47 -8.03 -17.62
CA ASP A 35 5.99 -6.75 -18.15
C ASP A 35 5.96 -5.71 -17.03
N ILE A 36 6.17 -4.43 -17.39
CA ILE A 36 5.98 -3.30 -16.48
C ILE A 36 4.87 -2.42 -17.03
N ILE A 37 3.83 -2.18 -16.24
CA ILE A 37 2.69 -1.33 -16.58
C ILE A 37 2.61 -0.22 -15.53
N VAL A 38 2.90 1.00 -15.95
CA VAL A 38 2.68 2.21 -15.17
C VAL A 38 1.32 2.79 -15.55
N VAL A 39 0.51 3.09 -14.55
CA VAL A 39 -0.77 3.77 -14.80
C VAL A 39 -0.72 5.15 -14.19
N ASP A 40 -0.66 6.16 -15.05
CA ASP A 40 -0.73 7.55 -14.65
C ASP A 40 -2.18 7.92 -14.31
N ASN A 41 -2.41 8.32 -13.07
CA ASN A 41 -3.74 8.64 -12.55
C ASN A 41 -4.04 10.14 -12.58
N GLY A 42 -3.78 10.76 -13.73
CA GLY A 42 -4.04 12.18 -13.97
C GLY A 42 -2.99 13.10 -13.36
N SER A 43 -1.71 12.77 -13.50
CA SER A 43 -0.60 13.64 -13.07
C SER A 43 -0.48 14.90 -13.90
N THR A 44 -0.01 15.98 -13.26
CA THR A 44 0.21 17.29 -13.88
C THR A 44 1.66 17.77 -13.79
N ASP A 45 2.55 16.93 -13.26
CA ASP A 45 3.95 17.28 -12.98
C ASP A 45 4.96 16.70 -13.99
N GLY A 46 4.50 16.03 -15.06
CA GLY A 46 5.35 15.36 -16.05
C GLY A 46 5.73 13.93 -15.66
N THR A 47 5.04 13.32 -14.71
CA THR A 47 5.24 11.91 -14.30
C THR A 47 5.15 10.95 -15.48
N ALA A 48 4.16 11.08 -16.36
CA ALA A 48 3.96 10.19 -17.50
C ALA A 48 5.17 10.20 -18.46
N ASP A 49 5.83 11.35 -18.62
CA ASP A 49 6.99 11.48 -19.51
C ASP A 49 8.22 10.75 -18.94
N ILE A 50 8.37 10.74 -17.61
CA ILE A 50 9.39 9.90 -16.94
C ILE A 50 9.17 8.44 -17.29
N ALA A 51 7.93 7.93 -17.16
CA ALA A 51 7.63 6.53 -17.47
C ALA A 51 7.84 6.20 -18.95
N ARG A 52 7.46 7.09 -19.87
CA ARG A 52 7.68 6.92 -21.33
C ARG A 52 9.16 6.92 -21.73
N GLY A 53 10.05 7.47 -20.90
CA GLY A 53 11.48 7.40 -21.10
C GLY A 53 12.10 5.99 -20.96
N TYR A 54 11.37 5.04 -20.37
CA TYR A 54 11.80 3.65 -20.22
C TYR A 54 11.26 2.79 -21.37
N ALA A 55 12.13 2.27 -22.23
CA ALA A 55 11.75 1.57 -23.47
C ALA A 55 10.84 0.35 -23.25
N ASN A 56 10.90 -0.27 -22.08
CA ASN A 56 10.19 -1.51 -21.75
C ASN A 56 9.01 -1.31 -20.81
N VAL A 57 8.50 -0.08 -20.69
CA VAL A 57 7.38 0.26 -19.81
C VAL A 57 6.16 0.60 -20.66
N THR A 58 5.05 -0.07 -20.38
CA THR A 58 3.75 0.30 -20.93
C THR A 58 3.13 1.37 -20.02
N VAL A 59 2.83 2.53 -20.60
CA VAL A 59 2.18 3.63 -19.87
C VAL A 59 0.71 3.68 -20.25
N LEU A 60 -0.16 3.59 -19.25
CA LEU A 60 -1.60 3.75 -19.37
C LEU A 60 -2.04 5.01 -18.62
N GLU A 61 -3.18 5.55 -18.99
CA GLU A 61 -3.80 6.70 -18.32
C GLU A 61 -5.14 6.28 -17.70
N GLU A 62 -5.40 6.73 -16.48
CA GLU A 62 -6.68 6.52 -15.78
C GLU A 62 -7.18 7.86 -15.22
N PRO A 63 -8.23 8.47 -15.84
CA PRO A 63 -8.75 9.76 -15.41
C PRO A 63 -9.55 9.69 -14.10
N THR A 64 -10.07 8.53 -13.72
CA THR A 64 -10.81 8.38 -12.46
C THR A 64 -9.84 8.42 -11.30
N PRO A 65 -9.92 9.42 -10.39
CA PRO A 65 -8.97 9.54 -9.30
C PRO A 65 -8.97 8.33 -8.37
N GLY A 66 -7.79 7.81 -8.04
CA GLY A 66 -7.59 6.77 -7.04
C GLY A 66 -6.77 5.58 -7.54
N SER A 67 -5.82 5.15 -6.71
CA SER A 67 -4.89 4.06 -7.04
C SER A 67 -5.58 2.71 -7.34
N TYR A 68 -6.80 2.51 -6.87
CA TYR A 68 -7.58 1.29 -7.16
C TYR A 68 -8.18 1.33 -8.57
N ALA A 69 -8.63 2.50 -9.04
CA ALA A 69 -9.04 2.70 -10.44
C ALA A 69 -7.86 2.41 -11.37
N ALA A 70 -6.71 3.01 -11.10
CA ALA A 70 -5.49 2.79 -11.87
C ALA A 70 -5.06 1.31 -11.90
N ARG A 71 -5.13 0.59 -10.77
CA ARG A 71 -4.84 -0.85 -10.74
C ARG A 71 -5.82 -1.67 -11.57
N ASN A 72 -7.10 -1.30 -11.59
CA ASN A 72 -8.12 -1.98 -12.41
C ASN A 72 -7.87 -1.73 -13.90
N THR A 73 -7.49 -0.51 -14.30
CA THR A 73 -7.11 -0.19 -15.67
C THR A 73 -5.93 -1.06 -16.12
N ALA A 74 -4.90 -1.19 -15.28
CA ALA A 74 -3.80 -2.12 -15.58
C ALA A 74 -4.29 -3.57 -15.71
N LEU A 75 -5.12 -4.05 -14.78
CA LEU A 75 -5.63 -5.43 -14.78
C LEU A 75 -6.35 -5.79 -16.09
N ALA A 76 -7.01 -4.85 -16.74
CA ALA A 76 -7.64 -5.07 -18.05
C ALA A 76 -6.61 -5.34 -19.15
N HIS A 77 -5.39 -4.83 -19.03
CA HIS A 77 -4.32 -4.94 -20.03
C HIS A 77 -3.28 -6.04 -19.72
N VAL A 78 -3.16 -6.51 -18.47
CA VAL A 78 -2.23 -7.58 -18.08
C VAL A 78 -2.51 -8.85 -18.88
N ARG A 79 -1.47 -9.45 -19.47
CA ARG A 79 -1.53 -10.75 -20.16
C ARG A 79 -0.84 -11.87 -19.39
N ALA A 80 0.07 -11.52 -18.49
CA ALA A 80 0.80 -12.48 -17.68
C ALA A 80 -0.15 -13.22 -16.69
N PRO A 81 0.14 -14.48 -16.34
CA PRO A 81 -0.67 -15.25 -15.39
C PRO A 81 -0.62 -14.69 -13.97
N ILE A 82 0.44 -13.99 -13.59
CA ILE A 82 0.62 -13.38 -12.27
C ILE A 82 0.66 -11.86 -12.43
N THR A 83 -0.10 -11.16 -11.59
CA THR A 83 0.00 -9.70 -11.41
C THR A 83 0.70 -9.41 -10.09
N ALA A 84 1.81 -8.68 -10.14
CA ALA A 84 2.51 -8.16 -8.98
C ALA A 84 2.28 -6.65 -8.87
N PHE A 85 1.91 -6.17 -7.69
CA PHE A 85 1.70 -4.75 -7.42
C PHE A 85 2.84 -4.20 -6.57
N THR A 86 3.28 -3.01 -6.91
CA THR A 86 4.13 -2.16 -6.08
C THR A 86 3.70 -0.70 -6.24
N ASP A 87 4.15 0.19 -5.34
CA ASP A 87 3.83 1.62 -5.41
C ASP A 87 5.01 2.38 -6.06
N ALA A 88 4.76 3.56 -6.62
CA ALA A 88 5.74 4.34 -7.37
C ALA A 88 6.93 4.85 -6.52
N ASP A 89 6.76 4.91 -5.20
CA ASP A 89 7.79 5.28 -4.23
C ASP A 89 8.59 4.09 -3.69
N CYS A 90 8.26 2.89 -4.13
CA CYS A 90 8.89 1.65 -3.69
C CYS A 90 10.15 1.31 -4.49
N VAL A 91 11.03 0.53 -3.86
CA VAL A 91 12.26 0.00 -4.45
C VAL A 91 12.26 -1.52 -4.28
N PRO A 92 11.80 -2.28 -5.28
CA PRO A 92 11.89 -3.75 -5.25
C PRO A 92 13.35 -4.22 -5.19
N ASP A 93 13.62 -5.25 -4.37
CA ASP A 93 14.93 -5.89 -4.36
C ASP A 93 15.22 -6.59 -5.70
N PRO A 94 16.50 -6.75 -6.09
CA PRO A 94 16.86 -7.33 -7.38
C PRO A 94 16.26 -8.73 -7.66
N ASP A 95 16.05 -9.53 -6.62
CA ASP A 95 15.46 -10.88 -6.75
C ASP A 95 13.92 -10.90 -6.58
N TRP A 96 13.28 -9.74 -6.40
CA TRP A 96 11.86 -9.69 -6.04
C TRP A 96 10.97 -10.51 -6.96
N LEU A 97 11.11 -10.37 -8.28
CA LEU A 97 10.28 -11.10 -9.25
C LEU A 97 10.60 -12.60 -9.31
N VAL A 98 11.86 -12.99 -9.10
CA VAL A 98 12.23 -14.41 -8.95
C VAL A 98 11.53 -14.98 -7.72
N ARG A 99 11.55 -14.28 -6.59
CA ARG A 99 10.87 -14.73 -5.36
C ARG A 99 9.35 -14.78 -5.51
N VAL A 100 8.75 -13.90 -6.31
CA VAL A 100 7.31 -14.00 -6.67
C VAL A 100 7.03 -15.32 -7.38
N LEU A 101 7.82 -15.67 -8.39
CA LEU A 101 7.61 -16.90 -9.18
C LEU A 101 7.88 -18.16 -8.35
N GLU A 102 8.94 -18.19 -7.55
CA GLU A 102 9.25 -19.29 -6.61
C GLU A 102 8.11 -19.51 -5.61
N ALA A 103 7.62 -18.42 -4.99
CA ALA A 103 6.54 -18.50 -4.03
C ALA A 103 5.22 -18.95 -4.68
N ALA A 104 4.94 -18.52 -5.90
CA ALA A 104 3.76 -18.96 -6.66
C ALA A 104 3.84 -20.45 -6.98
N ALA A 105 5.00 -20.94 -7.42
CA ALA A 105 5.23 -22.36 -7.72
C ALA A 105 5.12 -23.24 -6.46
N ALA A 106 5.61 -22.76 -5.32
CA ALA A 106 5.55 -23.47 -4.04
C ALA A 106 4.14 -23.50 -3.41
N ASN A 107 3.23 -22.64 -3.86
CA ASN A 107 1.88 -22.51 -3.29
C ASN A 107 0.79 -22.50 -4.38
N PRO A 108 0.57 -23.61 -5.07
CA PRO A 108 -0.47 -23.68 -6.10
C PRO A 108 -1.83 -23.26 -5.54
N GLY A 109 -2.54 -22.43 -6.29
CA GLY A 109 -3.84 -21.93 -5.85
C GLY A 109 -3.78 -20.81 -4.83
N PHE A 110 -2.63 -20.14 -4.65
CA PHE A 110 -2.56 -18.99 -3.77
C PHE A 110 -3.53 -17.86 -4.17
N GLY A 111 -4.02 -17.14 -3.18
CA GLY A 111 -4.82 -15.94 -3.43
C GLY A 111 -3.96 -14.68 -3.43
N VAL A 112 -3.16 -14.52 -2.38
CA VAL A 112 -2.21 -13.41 -2.24
C VAL A 112 -0.88 -13.94 -1.75
N LEU A 113 0.20 -13.54 -2.40
CA LEU A 113 1.55 -13.55 -1.85
C LEU A 113 1.84 -12.13 -1.36
N ALA A 114 1.89 -11.95 -0.05
CA ALA A 114 2.19 -10.67 0.59
C ALA A 114 3.66 -10.65 1.01
N GLY A 115 4.46 -9.84 0.32
CA GLY A 115 5.90 -9.76 0.58
C GLY A 115 6.24 -8.88 1.76
N ARG A 116 7.48 -8.96 2.23
CA ARG A 116 8.04 -8.09 3.26
C ARG A 116 8.23 -6.68 2.70
N ILE A 117 7.80 -5.67 3.46
CA ILE A 117 8.06 -4.27 3.17
C ILE A 117 9.06 -3.78 4.21
N GLU A 118 10.25 -3.39 3.75
CA GLU A 118 11.31 -2.81 4.57
C GLU A 118 11.27 -1.30 4.46
N LEU A 119 11.25 -0.62 5.60
CA LEU A 119 11.20 0.83 5.64
C LEU A 119 12.62 1.41 5.71
N PHE A 120 12.91 2.38 4.83
CA PHE A 120 14.18 3.11 4.85
C PHE A 120 13.96 4.61 5.00
N ASP A 121 14.96 5.27 5.56
CA ASP A 121 14.96 6.73 5.68
C ASP A 121 15.43 7.35 4.36
N GLU A 122 14.72 8.35 3.86
CA GLU A 122 15.04 9.09 2.65
C GLU A 122 15.21 10.58 2.99
N GLY A 123 16.39 11.12 2.69
CA GLY A 123 16.70 12.51 2.95
C GLY A 123 16.68 12.92 4.42
N GLU A 124 16.62 14.22 4.67
CA GLU A 124 16.48 14.77 6.00
C GLU A 124 15.09 14.54 6.55
N GLN A 125 15.01 14.02 7.76
CA GLN A 125 13.75 13.86 8.48
C GLN A 125 13.52 15.03 9.42
N GLU A 126 12.27 15.53 9.51
CA GLU A 126 11.86 16.50 10.54
C GLU A 126 12.08 15.96 11.98
N GLY A 127 12.25 14.63 12.12
CA GLY A 127 12.55 13.97 13.40
C GLY A 127 12.46 12.46 13.33
N GLU A 128 13.33 11.78 14.07
CA GLU A 128 13.37 10.30 14.15
C GLU A 128 12.04 9.66 14.54
N VAL A 129 11.19 10.38 15.28
CA VAL A 129 9.91 9.88 15.77
C VAL A 129 8.96 9.44 14.66
N PHE A 130 9.02 10.08 13.48
CA PHE A 130 8.14 9.72 12.35
C PHE A 130 8.54 8.38 11.75
N GLY A 131 9.83 8.15 11.55
CA GLY A 131 10.38 6.87 11.13
C GLY A 131 10.08 5.75 12.14
N ASP A 132 10.28 6.01 13.44
CA ASP A 132 9.95 5.05 14.50
C ASP A 132 8.48 4.67 14.50
N TYR A 133 7.60 5.65 14.35
CA TYR A 133 6.16 5.42 14.26
C TYR A 133 5.80 4.55 13.05
N GLU A 134 6.34 4.86 11.87
CA GLU A 134 6.09 4.10 10.65
C GLU A 134 6.61 2.65 10.79
N ARG A 135 7.82 2.44 11.30
CA ARG A 135 8.40 1.10 11.52
C ARG A 135 7.60 0.26 12.50
N LEU A 136 6.99 0.88 13.50
CA LEU A 136 6.16 0.15 14.46
C LEU A 136 4.76 -0.20 13.93
N PHE A 137 4.17 0.66 13.08
CA PHE A 137 2.73 0.59 12.82
C PHE A 137 2.33 0.49 11.36
N SER A 138 3.25 0.65 10.41
CA SER A 138 2.94 0.55 8.99
C SER A 138 3.17 -0.87 8.45
N PHE A 139 2.49 -1.21 7.39
CA PHE A 139 2.66 -2.42 6.59
C PHE A 139 2.73 -3.74 7.39
N PRO A 140 1.67 -4.16 8.11
CA PRO A 140 1.68 -5.39 8.90
C PRO A 140 1.52 -6.66 8.02
N GLN A 141 2.35 -6.81 6.97
CA GLN A 141 2.31 -7.89 5.98
C GLN A 141 2.45 -9.29 6.63
N ALA A 142 3.20 -9.41 7.73
CA ALA A 142 3.30 -10.66 8.49
C ALA A 142 1.94 -11.18 9.02
N HIS A 143 0.91 -10.35 9.01
CA HIS A 143 -0.45 -10.74 9.36
C HIS A 143 -1.35 -10.90 8.11
N ALA A 144 -0.79 -11.24 6.95
CA ALA A 144 -1.50 -11.41 5.69
C ALA A 144 -2.70 -12.35 5.82
N ALA A 145 -2.57 -13.48 6.49
CA ALA A 145 -3.66 -14.44 6.71
C ALA A 145 -4.94 -13.83 7.37
N ARG A 146 -4.81 -12.65 7.99
CA ARG A 146 -5.92 -11.86 8.55
C ARG A 146 -6.45 -10.78 7.59
N GLY A 147 -5.96 -10.75 6.36
CA GLY A 147 -6.29 -9.75 5.34
C GLY A 147 -5.48 -8.46 5.46
N ASN A 148 -4.39 -8.45 6.22
CA ASN A 148 -3.48 -7.30 6.30
C ASN A 148 -2.42 -7.40 5.20
N CYS A 149 -2.82 -7.14 3.97
CA CYS A 149 -1.97 -7.12 2.80
C CYS A 149 -1.99 -5.70 2.20
N ALA A 150 -0.85 -5.17 1.82
CA ALA A 150 -0.72 -3.90 1.12
C ALA A 150 -0.24 -4.14 -0.31
N THR A 151 -0.82 -3.45 -1.27
CA THR A 151 -0.46 -3.55 -2.69
C THR A 151 0.93 -2.98 -3.00
N ALA A 152 1.59 -2.36 -2.05
CA ALA A 152 3.00 -1.98 -2.15
C ALA A 152 3.95 -3.20 -2.32
N ASN A 153 3.52 -4.40 -1.87
CA ASN A 153 4.23 -5.66 -2.14
C ASN A 153 3.25 -6.84 -2.11
N TRP A 154 2.60 -7.09 -3.23
CA TRP A 154 1.53 -8.07 -3.39
C TRP A 154 1.63 -8.75 -4.74
N ALA A 155 1.45 -10.07 -4.79
CA ALA A 155 1.20 -10.78 -6.05
C ALA A 155 -0.02 -11.68 -5.94
N SER A 156 -0.76 -11.83 -7.05
CA SER A 156 -1.94 -12.70 -7.19
C SER A 156 -2.04 -13.27 -8.60
N GLU A 157 -2.76 -14.37 -8.76
CA GLU A 157 -3.17 -14.84 -10.07
C GLU A 157 -4.03 -13.78 -10.77
N THR A 158 -3.69 -13.39 -11.98
CA THR A 158 -4.41 -12.36 -12.75
C THR A 158 -5.87 -12.74 -12.99
N ALA A 159 -6.12 -14.01 -13.29
CA ALA A 159 -7.46 -14.54 -13.52
C ALA A 159 -8.34 -14.38 -12.27
N LEU A 160 -7.83 -14.71 -11.07
CA LEU A 160 -8.54 -14.56 -9.81
C LEU A 160 -8.94 -13.10 -9.54
N LEU A 161 -8.02 -12.15 -9.77
CA LEU A 161 -8.32 -10.74 -9.57
C LEU A 161 -9.44 -10.25 -10.50
N ARG A 162 -9.45 -10.73 -11.76
CA ARG A 162 -10.50 -10.42 -12.73
C ARG A 162 -11.83 -11.07 -12.39
N GLU A 163 -11.83 -12.35 -12.03
CA GLU A 163 -13.02 -13.10 -11.59
C GLU A 163 -13.72 -12.39 -10.42
N LEU A 164 -12.93 -11.88 -9.48
CA LEU A 164 -13.44 -11.08 -8.37
C LEU A 164 -13.82 -9.64 -8.76
N GLY A 165 -13.71 -9.22 -10.03
CA GLY A 165 -14.08 -7.90 -10.51
C GLY A 165 -13.12 -6.77 -10.11
N GLY A 166 -11.87 -7.08 -9.78
CA GLY A 166 -10.85 -6.10 -9.42
C GLY A 166 -11.08 -5.42 -8.07
N PHE A 167 -10.35 -4.32 -7.84
CA PHE A 167 -10.47 -3.51 -6.64
C PHE A 167 -11.72 -2.62 -6.68
N ASP A 168 -12.28 -2.30 -5.52
CA ASP A 168 -13.34 -1.28 -5.42
C ASP A 168 -12.75 0.12 -5.64
N ALA A 169 -12.94 0.69 -6.83
CA ALA A 169 -12.44 2.02 -7.19
C ALA A 169 -13.15 3.17 -6.43
N GLY A 170 -14.30 2.90 -5.81
CA GLY A 170 -15.04 3.87 -5.02
C GLY A 170 -14.43 4.18 -3.66
N VAL A 171 -13.58 3.29 -3.13
CA VAL A 171 -12.99 3.48 -1.81
C VAL A 171 -11.72 4.33 -1.87
N LYS A 172 -11.57 5.23 -0.90
CA LYS A 172 -10.41 6.14 -0.78
C LYS A 172 -9.20 5.48 -0.12
N SER A 173 -9.43 4.46 0.71
CA SER A 173 -8.37 3.69 1.36
C SER A 173 -8.87 2.35 1.87
N GLY A 174 -7.96 1.39 2.07
CA GLY A 174 -8.28 0.05 2.60
C GLY A 174 -8.92 -0.88 1.58
N GLY A 175 -8.88 -0.57 0.29
CA GLY A 175 -9.27 -1.46 -0.79
C GLY A 175 -8.40 -2.71 -0.86
N ASP A 176 -7.12 -2.61 -0.50
CA ASP A 176 -6.21 -3.75 -0.37
C ASP A 176 -6.78 -4.80 0.58
N ARG A 177 -7.13 -4.36 1.80
CA ARG A 177 -7.72 -5.27 2.81
C ARG A 177 -9.07 -5.81 2.36
N GLN A 178 -9.89 -4.99 1.70
CA GLN A 178 -11.19 -5.42 1.16
C GLN A 178 -11.00 -6.50 0.10
N MET A 179 -10.07 -6.31 -0.84
CA MET A 179 -9.74 -7.30 -1.87
C MET A 179 -9.17 -8.58 -1.25
N ALA A 180 -8.22 -8.47 -0.30
CA ALA A 180 -7.67 -9.62 0.41
C ALA A 180 -8.77 -10.44 1.10
N LEU A 181 -9.74 -9.79 1.74
CA LEU A 181 -10.86 -10.50 2.38
C LEU A 181 -11.81 -11.15 1.37
N ARG A 182 -12.02 -10.55 0.19
CA ARG A 182 -12.80 -11.17 -0.90
C ARG A 182 -12.10 -12.40 -1.45
N ILE A 183 -10.79 -12.33 -1.68
CA ILE A 183 -9.95 -13.46 -2.09
C ILE A 183 -10.02 -14.59 -1.05
N LYS A 184 -9.93 -14.25 0.25
CA LYS A 184 -10.07 -15.22 1.34
C LYS A 184 -11.44 -15.85 1.38
N ALA A 185 -12.51 -15.08 1.15
CA ALA A 185 -13.88 -15.57 1.10
C ALA A 185 -14.13 -16.50 -0.11
N ALA A 186 -13.37 -16.33 -1.20
CA ALA A 186 -13.33 -17.25 -2.33
C ALA A 186 -12.52 -18.53 -2.06
N GLY A 187 -12.10 -18.78 -0.81
CA GLY A 187 -11.36 -19.99 -0.42
C GLY A 187 -9.86 -19.96 -0.77
N ARG A 188 -9.33 -18.82 -1.20
CA ARG A 188 -7.92 -18.72 -1.63
C ARG A 188 -7.03 -18.24 -0.49
N PRO A 189 -5.87 -18.87 -0.22
CA PRO A 189 -5.02 -18.53 0.91
C PRO A 189 -4.30 -17.19 0.72
N LEU A 190 -4.16 -16.46 1.83
CA LEU A 190 -3.34 -15.25 1.93
C LEU A 190 -2.05 -15.60 2.64
N ILE A 191 -0.92 -15.54 1.94
CA ILE A 191 0.36 -16.08 2.38
C ILE A 191 1.36 -14.95 2.57
N TYR A 192 2.00 -14.89 3.73
CA TYR A 192 3.14 -14.01 3.94
C TYR A 192 4.42 -14.64 3.39
N THR A 193 5.09 -13.94 2.49
CA THR A 193 6.29 -14.39 1.78
C THR A 193 7.47 -13.46 2.11
N PRO A 194 8.20 -13.67 3.19
CA PRO A 194 9.24 -12.75 3.65
C PRO A 194 10.43 -12.61 2.70
N ALA A 195 10.64 -13.56 1.80
CA ALA A 195 11.69 -13.49 0.78
C ALA A 195 11.38 -12.50 -0.36
N MET A 196 10.10 -12.17 -0.57
CA MET A 196 9.69 -11.11 -1.50
C MET A 196 9.91 -9.76 -0.80
N ILE A 197 10.99 -9.04 -1.13
CA ILE A 197 11.36 -7.79 -0.45
C ILE A 197 11.10 -6.60 -1.36
N VAL A 198 10.38 -5.62 -0.82
CA VAL A 198 10.24 -4.28 -1.40
C VAL A 198 10.60 -3.27 -0.32
N ARG A 199 11.43 -2.28 -0.66
CA ARG A 199 11.75 -1.17 0.25
C ARG A 199 10.84 0.01 -0.02
N HIS A 200 10.36 0.64 1.04
CA HIS A 200 9.45 1.78 0.98
C HIS A 200 9.98 2.90 1.87
N PRO A 201 10.02 4.16 1.40
CA PRO A 201 10.48 5.27 2.23
C PRO A 201 9.54 5.49 3.43
N VAL A 202 10.10 5.83 4.58
CA VAL A 202 9.29 6.33 5.71
C VAL A 202 8.77 7.73 5.38
N ARG A 203 7.63 8.07 5.93
CA ARG A 203 7.16 9.47 5.90
C ARG A 203 8.03 10.29 6.84
N ALA A 204 8.68 11.30 6.28
CA ALA A 204 9.70 12.07 6.97
C ALA A 204 9.12 13.24 7.78
N SER A 205 7.84 13.58 7.58
CA SER A 205 7.25 14.78 8.16
C SER A 205 5.91 14.52 8.91
N ARG A 206 5.63 15.42 9.85
CA ARG A 206 4.33 15.47 10.53
C ARG A 206 3.17 15.65 9.54
N ALA A 207 3.35 16.53 8.56
CA ALA A 207 2.32 16.84 7.57
C ALA A 207 1.89 15.62 6.76
N GLU A 208 2.84 14.79 6.35
CA GLU A 208 2.57 13.54 5.62
C GLU A 208 1.79 12.52 6.46
N LEU A 209 2.17 12.35 7.74
CA LEU A 209 1.44 11.45 8.64
C LEU A 209 0.02 11.95 8.93
N VAL A 210 -0.17 13.25 9.04
CA VAL A 210 -1.50 13.86 9.20
C VAL A 210 -2.36 13.60 7.97
N ARG A 211 -1.86 13.87 6.75
CA ARG A 211 -2.57 13.57 5.50
C ARG A 211 -2.95 12.09 5.41
N LYS A 212 -1.97 11.20 5.66
CA LYS A 212 -2.22 9.74 5.72
C LYS A 212 -3.33 9.42 6.74
N ARG A 213 -3.28 10.01 7.93
CA ARG A 213 -4.28 9.75 8.98
C ARG A 213 -5.67 10.20 8.57
N GLN A 214 -5.81 11.37 7.98
CA GLN A 214 -7.09 11.90 7.49
C GLN A 214 -7.66 11.01 6.39
N ARG A 215 -6.85 10.64 5.38
CA ARG A 215 -7.26 9.71 4.32
C ARG A 215 -7.74 8.36 4.86
N LEU A 216 -6.99 7.75 5.79
CA LEU A 216 -7.37 6.49 6.42
C LEU A 216 -8.67 6.61 7.24
N SER A 217 -8.87 7.74 7.92
CA SER A 217 -10.09 8.03 8.68
C SER A 217 -11.28 8.20 7.76
N GLY A 218 -11.15 8.97 6.67
CA GLY A 218 -12.18 9.11 5.65
C GLY A 218 -12.59 7.77 5.05
N GLY A 219 -11.62 6.96 4.62
CA GLY A 219 -11.91 5.63 4.09
C GLY A 219 -12.55 4.68 5.12
N ARG A 220 -12.17 4.76 6.41
CA ARG A 220 -12.85 4.01 7.48
C ARG A 220 -14.30 4.48 7.65
N TRP A 221 -14.50 5.79 7.64
CA TRP A 221 -15.83 6.38 7.69
C TRP A 221 -16.72 5.87 6.57
N ASP A 222 -16.27 5.95 5.33
CA ASP A 222 -17.05 5.55 4.15
C ASP A 222 -17.44 4.06 4.18
N ARG A 223 -16.57 3.18 4.68
CA ARG A 223 -16.84 1.74 4.81
C ARG A 223 -17.69 1.36 6.02
N THR A 224 -17.84 2.25 7.02
CA THR A 224 -18.62 1.93 8.23
C THR A 224 -20.09 2.18 7.96
N ARG A 225 -20.87 1.11 7.81
CA ARG A 225 -22.34 1.18 7.61
C ARG A 225 -23.16 1.02 8.91
N ALA A 226 -22.49 0.64 10.01
CA ALA A 226 -23.16 0.40 11.29
C ALA A 226 -23.65 1.70 11.94
N THR A 227 -24.82 1.67 12.56
CA THR A 227 -25.42 2.81 13.29
C THR A 227 -25.36 2.51 14.79
N PRO A 228 -24.94 3.46 15.63
CA PRO A 228 -24.48 4.81 15.30
C PRO A 228 -23.04 4.81 14.77
N ARG A 229 -22.87 5.31 13.54
CA ARG A 229 -21.59 5.30 12.79
C ARG A 229 -20.45 5.97 13.54
N LEU A 230 -20.69 7.18 14.08
CA LEU A 230 -19.69 7.95 14.80
C LEU A 230 -19.15 7.19 16.03
N ALA A 231 -20.05 6.66 16.87
CA ALA A 231 -19.65 5.91 18.06
C ALA A 231 -18.77 4.70 17.70
N ARG A 232 -19.11 3.99 16.59
CA ARG A 232 -18.33 2.84 16.15
C ARG A 232 -16.93 3.21 15.67
N VAL A 233 -16.77 4.26 14.85
CA VAL A 233 -15.43 4.67 14.40
C VAL A 233 -14.57 5.21 15.54
N LEU A 234 -15.18 5.93 16.50
CA LEU A 234 -14.49 6.40 17.69
C LEU A 234 -14.06 5.24 18.59
N GLY A 235 -14.94 4.27 18.84
CA GLY A 235 -14.60 3.08 19.64
C GLY A 235 -13.47 2.27 19.04
N VAL A 236 -13.51 2.00 17.73
CA VAL A 236 -12.42 1.31 17.03
C VAL A 236 -11.12 2.12 17.12
N THR A 237 -11.18 3.43 16.97
CA THR A 237 -9.99 4.29 17.07
C THR A 237 -9.39 4.28 18.48
N ALA A 238 -10.22 4.31 19.52
CA ALA A 238 -9.75 4.22 20.90
C ALA A 238 -9.02 2.88 21.16
N VAL A 239 -9.60 1.77 20.73
CA VAL A 239 -8.97 0.43 20.86
C VAL A 239 -7.67 0.35 20.06
N ASP A 240 -7.64 0.83 18.82
CA ASP A 240 -6.43 0.86 18.00
C ASP A 240 -5.34 1.73 18.66
N THR A 241 -5.71 2.87 19.23
CA THR A 241 -4.79 3.77 19.93
C THR A 241 -4.20 3.10 21.17
N ALA A 242 -5.02 2.47 22.01
CA ALA A 242 -4.55 1.74 23.19
C ALA A 242 -3.56 0.63 22.84
N ARG A 243 -3.84 -0.15 21.78
CA ARG A 243 -2.93 -1.19 21.28
C ARG A 243 -1.61 -0.61 20.78
N ARG A 244 -1.63 0.53 20.09
CA ARG A 244 -0.41 1.22 19.61
C ARG A 244 0.41 1.77 20.77
N LEU A 245 -0.23 2.41 21.75
CA LEU A 245 0.44 2.90 22.95
C LEU A 245 1.15 1.76 23.70
N ARG A 246 0.44 0.64 23.92
CA ARG A 246 1.05 -0.55 24.53
C ARG A 246 2.26 -1.04 23.72
N ARG A 247 2.13 -1.17 22.40
CA ARG A 247 3.22 -1.62 21.53
C ARG A 247 4.42 -0.68 21.58
N ALA A 248 4.20 0.64 21.56
CA ALA A 248 5.27 1.63 21.69
C ALA A 248 5.97 1.54 23.06
N ALA A 249 5.19 1.42 24.15
CA ALA A 249 5.72 1.35 25.50
C ALA A 249 6.66 0.15 25.74
N ILE A 250 6.36 -1.01 25.13
CA ILE A 250 7.13 -2.25 25.30
C ILE A 250 8.12 -2.53 24.15
N SER A 251 8.30 -1.60 23.19
CA SER A 251 9.19 -1.81 22.04
C SER A 251 10.67 -1.91 22.48
N PRO A 252 11.36 -3.06 22.35
CA PRO A 252 12.71 -3.22 22.85
C PRO A 252 13.76 -2.41 22.06
N GLY A 253 13.48 -2.07 20.80
CA GLY A 253 14.39 -1.32 19.92
C GLY A 253 14.40 0.19 20.14
N LEU A 254 13.57 0.74 21.05
CA LEU A 254 13.49 2.18 21.30
C LEU A 254 13.90 2.54 22.71
N SER A 255 14.68 3.62 22.87
CA SER A 255 14.95 4.21 24.19
C SER A 255 13.67 4.76 24.83
N LEU A 256 13.66 4.96 26.14
CA LEU A 256 12.49 5.52 26.86
C LEU A 256 12.04 6.86 26.26
N LYS A 257 12.98 7.73 25.91
CA LYS A 257 12.69 9.04 25.27
C LYS A 257 11.97 8.84 23.93
N ARG A 258 12.47 7.92 23.08
CA ARG A 258 11.86 7.63 21.77
C ARG A 258 10.49 6.96 21.92
N ARG A 259 10.32 6.05 22.90
CA ARG A 259 8.98 5.46 23.20
C ARG A 259 7.98 6.55 23.59
N ALA A 260 8.35 7.47 24.49
CA ALA A 260 7.50 8.58 24.90
C ALA A 260 7.12 9.49 23.71
N ALA A 261 8.06 9.78 22.82
CA ALA A 261 7.83 10.57 21.60
C ALA A 261 6.82 9.87 20.66
N VAL A 262 6.99 8.56 20.40
CA VAL A 262 6.04 7.78 19.60
C VAL A 262 4.66 7.69 20.24
N MET A 263 4.58 7.56 21.55
CA MET A 263 3.30 7.56 22.27
C MET A 263 2.59 8.92 22.14
N LYS A 264 3.32 10.03 22.30
CA LYS A 264 2.79 11.39 22.09
C LYS A 264 2.24 11.57 20.67
N LEU A 265 3.02 11.18 19.66
CA LEU A 265 2.59 11.23 18.25
C LEU A 265 1.36 10.33 18.00
N THR A 266 1.30 9.16 18.63
CA THR A 266 0.14 8.27 18.55
C THR A 266 -1.14 8.92 19.07
N LEU A 267 -1.07 9.63 20.20
CA LEU A 267 -2.20 10.37 20.77
C LEU A 267 -2.60 11.56 19.89
N GLU A 268 -1.63 12.30 19.36
CA GLU A 268 -1.87 13.39 18.42
C GLU A 268 -2.64 12.92 17.19
N LEU A 269 -2.15 11.85 16.54
CA LEU A 269 -2.78 11.27 15.37
C LEU A 269 -4.18 10.68 15.68
N ALA A 270 -4.42 10.20 16.89
CA ALA A 270 -5.74 9.79 17.34
C ALA A 270 -6.70 11.00 17.48
N GLY A 271 -6.22 12.12 18.00
CA GLY A 271 -6.97 13.39 18.06
C GLY A 271 -7.36 13.87 16.66
N ILE A 272 -6.42 13.84 15.72
CA ILE A 272 -6.67 14.19 14.30
C ILE A 272 -7.76 13.29 13.70
N ALA A 273 -7.69 11.97 13.92
CA ALA A 273 -8.72 11.05 13.44
C ALA A 273 -10.10 11.36 14.05
N THR A 274 -10.14 11.69 15.34
CA THR A 274 -11.38 12.06 16.04
C THR A 274 -11.99 13.34 15.46
N SER A 275 -11.18 14.39 15.26
CA SER A 275 -11.60 15.63 14.62
C SER A 275 -12.10 15.40 13.20
N GLU A 276 -11.44 14.52 12.43
CA GLU A 276 -11.88 14.13 11.09
C GLU A 276 -13.27 13.47 11.12
N TYR A 277 -13.51 12.53 12.04
CA TYR A 277 -14.82 11.87 12.17
C TYR A 277 -15.93 12.82 12.59
N LEU A 278 -15.65 13.77 13.48
CA LEU A 278 -16.63 14.79 13.87
C LEU A 278 -16.99 15.68 12.67
N ALA A 279 -16.02 16.11 11.88
CA ALA A 279 -16.26 16.91 10.70
C ALA A 279 -17.05 16.13 9.61
N LEU A 280 -16.77 14.84 9.43
CA LEU A 280 -17.51 13.96 8.51
C LEU A 280 -18.94 13.73 9.01
N ALA A 281 -19.16 13.59 10.31
CA ALA A 281 -20.49 13.48 10.91
C ALA A 281 -21.31 14.78 10.75
N ALA A 282 -20.63 15.94 10.72
CA ALA A 282 -21.23 17.25 10.45
C ALA A 282 -21.46 17.52 8.94
N GLY A 283 -21.21 16.55 8.04
CA GLY A 283 -21.51 16.65 6.61
C GLY A 283 -20.32 17.03 5.73
N ARG A 284 -19.08 17.19 6.25
CA ARG A 284 -17.91 17.38 5.41
C ARG A 284 -17.67 16.12 4.56
N LYS A 285 -17.29 16.29 3.30
CA LYS A 285 -16.87 15.16 2.45
C LYS A 285 -15.44 14.75 2.83
N ALA A 286 -15.19 13.45 2.90
CA ALA A 286 -13.85 12.92 3.12
C ALA A 286 -12.92 13.32 1.96
N ALA A 287 -11.72 13.81 2.29
CA ALA A 287 -10.70 14.12 1.29
C ALA A 287 -10.28 12.82 0.55
N ARG A 288 -10.10 12.92 -0.77
CA ARG A 288 -9.16 12.10 -1.55
C ARG A 288 -7.82 12.84 -1.48
N ASP A 289 -6.72 12.17 -1.69
CA ASP A 289 -5.38 12.82 -1.66
C ASP A 289 -5.35 14.06 -2.52
#